data_8927e920914c577b9b7e02ef4bf9f62d
#
_entry.id   8927e920914c577b9b7e02ef4bf9f62d
#
_cell.length_a   1.000
_cell.length_b   1.000
_cell.length_c   1.000
_cell.angle_alpha   90.00
_cell.angle_beta   90.00
_cell.angle_gamma   90.00
#
_symmetry.space_group_name_H-M   'P 1'
#
loop_
_entity.id
_entity.type
_entity.pdbx_description
1 polymer ?
#
loop_
_entity_poly.entity_id
_entity_poly.type
_entity_poly.pdbx_seq_one_letter_code
_entity_poly.pdbx_strand_id
1 'polypeptide(L)'
;MKTVRLIYPQWQGADIVRLVPEVKDPADAARGYYLGARLLDFLAPAAEGETLTVPVDTAMTARTVQDGVIDRDIIFRQTQAALAMLRAAAPDRIVTLGGECSVSVVPFTYLAARYGGDVAMVWIDAHPDLTWPGDVYQGYHAMAVAACMGDGEQRIA
;
A
#
# COMPACT_ATOMS: atom_id res chain seq x y z
N MET A 1 20.71 11.56 -8.57
CA MET A 1 19.44 10.81 -8.45
C MET A 1 18.98 10.94 -6.99
N LYS A 2 17.74 11.44 -6.79
CA LYS A 2 17.17 11.63 -5.46
C LYS A 2 16.50 10.33 -5.00
N THR A 3 16.91 9.80 -3.85
CA THR A 3 16.28 8.65 -3.21
C THR A 3 15.39 9.14 -2.06
N VAL A 4 14.21 8.52 -1.90
CA VAL A 4 13.29 8.75 -0.78
C VAL A 4 12.99 7.41 -0.11
N ARG A 5 12.97 7.39 1.22
CA ARG A 5 12.37 6.32 2.00
C ARG A 5 10.92 6.69 2.29
N LEU A 6 9.99 5.85 1.87
CA LEU A 6 8.55 6.02 2.12
C LEU A 6 8.09 5.03 3.18
N ILE A 7 7.72 5.51 4.35
CA ILE A 7 7.08 4.70 5.40
C ILE A 7 5.58 4.73 5.14
N TYR A 8 5.00 3.59 4.79
CA TYR A 8 3.58 3.51 4.42
C TYR A 8 2.87 2.40 5.20
N PRO A 9 2.53 2.64 6.48
CA PRO A 9 2.04 1.62 7.40
C PRO A 9 0.54 1.30 7.21
N GLN A 10 0.06 1.23 5.96
CA GLN A 10 -1.33 0.91 5.63
C GLN A 10 -1.65 -0.54 5.99
N TRP A 11 -2.85 -0.76 6.51
CA TRP A 11 -3.36 -2.05 6.93
C TRP A 11 -4.75 -2.36 6.36
N GLN A 12 -5.44 -1.33 5.88
CA GLN A 12 -6.84 -1.42 5.44
C GLN A 12 -7.01 -2.29 4.18
N GLY A 13 -5.98 -2.42 3.37
CA GLY A 13 -6.02 -3.27 2.18
C GLY A 13 -6.09 -4.76 2.47
N ALA A 14 -5.80 -5.21 3.70
CA ALA A 14 -5.87 -6.61 4.08
C ALA A 14 -7.13 -6.92 4.91
N ASP A 15 -7.79 -8.04 4.64
CA ASP A 15 -8.82 -8.63 5.49
C ASP A 15 -8.18 -9.68 6.41
N ILE A 16 -7.40 -9.19 7.36
CA ILE A 16 -6.56 -10.04 8.21
C ILE A 16 -7.37 -11.00 9.07
N VAL A 17 -8.55 -10.59 9.53
CA VAL A 17 -9.42 -11.44 10.36
C VAL A 17 -9.89 -12.67 9.58
N ARG A 18 -10.09 -12.54 8.26
CA ARG A 18 -10.43 -13.66 7.38
C ARG A 18 -9.22 -14.58 7.13
N LEU A 19 -8.02 -14.00 7.01
CA LEU A 19 -6.79 -14.75 6.74
C LEU A 19 -6.26 -15.45 7.99
N VAL A 20 -6.43 -14.81 9.15
CA VAL A 20 -5.95 -15.31 10.46
C VAL A 20 -7.11 -15.21 11.45
N PRO A 21 -8.03 -16.19 11.43
CA PRO A 21 -9.26 -16.15 12.25
C PRO A 21 -8.99 -16.17 13.76
N GLU A 22 -7.77 -16.50 14.19
CA GLU A 22 -7.34 -16.37 15.59
C GLU A 22 -7.21 -14.92 16.03
N VAL A 23 -6.96 -13.99 15.10
CA VAL A 23 -6.93 -12.54 15.37
C VAL A 23 -8.35 -12.01 15.32
N LYS A 24 -9.02 -12.02 16.47
CA LYS A 24 -10.44 -11.64 16.58
C LYS A 24 -10.66 -10.15 16.66
N ASP A 25 -9.66 -9.39 17.12
CA ASP A 25 -9.71 -7.94 17.23
C ASP A 25 -9.02 -7.29 16.01
N PRO A 26 -9.77 -6.62 15.13
CA PRO A 26 -9.18 -5.90 14.01
C PRO A 26 -8.12 -4.86 14.42
N ALA A 27 -8.20 -4.33 15.65
CA ALA A 27 -7.20 -3.42 16.18
C ALA A 27 -5.81 -4.07 16.31
N ASP A 28 -5.76 -5.35 16.65
CA ASP A 28 -4.49 -6.07 16.76
C ASP A 28 -3.85 -6.27 15.38
N ALA A 29 -4.65 -6.53 14.36
CA ALA A 29 -4.18 -6.61 12.98
C ALA A 29 -3.62 -5.27 12.50
N ALA A 30 -4.33 -4.17 12.76
CA ALA A 30 -3.89 -2.82 12.43
C ALA A 30 -2.56 -2.47 13.09
N ARG A 31 -2.44 -2.77 14.37
CA ARG A 31 -1.19 -2.58 15.13
C ARG A 31 -0.04 -3.36 14.53
N GLY A 32 -0.27 -4.61 14.08
CA GLY A 32 0.73 -5.46 13.45
C GLY A 32 1.34 -4.80 12.21
N TYR A 33 0.53 -4.36 11.26
CA TYR A 33 1.00 -3.70 10.05
C TYR A 33 1.63 -2.34 10.34
N TYR A 34 0.99 -1.55 11.19
CA TYR A 34 1.50 -0.23 11.57
C TYR A 34 2.85 -0.33 12.29
N LEU A 35 2.94 -1.20 13.29
CA LEU A 35 4.17 -1.43 14.06
C LEU A 35 5.25 -2.10 13.22
N GLY A 36 4.88 -3.03 12.34
CA GLY A 36 5.82 -3.71 11.44
C GLY A 36 6.55 -2.74 10.53
N ALA A 37 5.85 -1.80 9.92
CA ALA A 37 6.47 -0.76 9.09
C ALA A 37 7.44 0.13 9.89
N ARG A 38 7.10 0.48 11.14
CA ARG A 38 7.98 1.24 12.04
C ARG A 38 9.18 0.43 12.51
N LEU A 39 8.97 -0.84 12.79
CA LEU A 39 10.07 -1.75 13.15
C LEU A 39 11.04 -1.94 11.99
N LEU A 40 10.52 -2.08 10.77
CA LEU A 40 11.36 -2.15 9.57
C LEU A 40 12.20 -0.89 9.39
N ASP A 41 11.62 0.30 9.60
CA ASP A 41 12.36 1.56 9.54
C ASP A 41 13.47 1.64 10.60
N PHE A 42 13.16 1.18 11.81
CA PHE A 42 14.15 1.14 12.90
C PHE A 42 15.32 0.18 12.64
N LEU A 43 15.04 -0.98 12.03
CA LEU A 43 16.03 -2.03 11.75
C LEU A 43 16.77 -1.81 10.43
N ALA A 44 16.19 -1.05 9.50
CA ALA A 44 16.81 -0.78 8.22
C ALA A 44 18.06 0.09 8.35
N PRO A 45 19.03 -0.02 7.42
CA PRO A 45 20.13 0.92 7.34
C PRO A 45 19.63 2.37 7.27
N ALA A 46 20.49 3.32 7.63
CA ALA A 46 20.17 4.74 7.49
C ALA A 46 19.67 5.07 6.08
N ALA A 47 18.67 5.92 5.99
CA ALA A 47 18.14 6.33 4.69
C ALA A 47 19.20 7.13 3.93
N GLU A 48 19.35 6.85 2.63
CA GLU A 48 20.25 7.61 1.76
C GLU A 48 19.71 9.02 1.44
N GLY A 49 18.46 9.31 1.79
CA GLY A 49 17.80 10.56 1.49
C GLY A 49 16.66 10.87 2.48
N GLU A 50 15.73 11.71 2.03
CA GLU A 50 14.58 12.11 2.83
C GLU A 50 13.69 10.92 3.19
N THR A 51 13.21 10.88 4.44
CA THR A 51 12.20 9.91 4.89
C THR A 51 10.84 10.60 4.97
N LEU A 52 9.88 10.05 4.25
CA LEU A 52 8.48 10.49 4.23
C LEU A 52 7.62 9.44 4.93
N THR A 53 6.63 9.88 5.71
CA THR A 53 5.67 8.99 6.34
C THR A 53 4.27 9.31 5.85
N VAL A 54 3.63 8.34 5.20
CA VAL A 54 2.24 8.48 4.74
C VAL A 54 1.31 8.49 5.94
N PRO A 55 0.42 9.50 6.06
CA PRO A 55 -0.60 9.51 7.09
C PRO A 55 -1.60 8.39 6.83
N VAL A 56 -1.71 7.45 7.77
CA VAL A 56 -2.62 6.32 7.72
C VAL A 56 -3.64 6.46 8.83
N ASP A 57 -4.91 6.19 8.50
CA ASP A 57 -5.98 6.18 9.48
C ASP A 57 -5.79 5.01 10.45
N THR A 58 -5.69 5.33 11.73
CA THR A 58 -5.55 4.33 12.80
C THR A 58 -6.83 4.12 13.59
N ALA A 59 -7.91 4.83 13.21
CA ALA A 59 -9.21 4.65 13.85
C ALA A 59 -9.79 3.28 13.52
N MET A 60 -10.29 2.60 14.52
CA MET A 60 -10.93 1.30 14.39
C MET A 60 -12.42 1.50 14.17
N THR A 61 -12.81 1.64 12.92
CA THR A 61 -14.21 1.67 12.49
C THR A 61 -14.65 0.31 11.97
N ALA A 62 -15.95 0.07 11.89
CA ALA A 62 -16.47 -1.11 11.22
C ALA A 62 -16.00 -1.14 9.76
N ARG A 63 -15.42 -2.28 9.37
CA ARG A 63 -14.96 -2.49 8.00
C ARG A 63 -16.15 -2.44 7.02
N THR A 64 -16.02 -1.73 5.94
CA THR A 64 -17.08 -1.61 4.92
C THR A 64 -16.54 -1.99 3.54
N VAL A 65 -17.40 -2.65 2.76
CA VAL A 65 -17.09 -2.96 1.36
C VAL A 65 -17.77 -1.93 0.47
N GLN A 66 -17.01 -1.33 -0.42
CA GLN A 66 -17.48 -0.35 -1.40
C GLN A 66 -16.90 -0.73 -2.76
N ASP A 67 -17.78 -0.89 -3.75
CA ASP A 67 -17.43 -1.29 -5.11
C ASP A 67 -16.50 -2.53 -5.17
N GLY A 68 -16.75 -3.50 -4.29
CA GLY A 68 -15.99 -4.74 -4.23
C GLY A 68 -14.63 -4.65 -3.52
N VAL A 69 -14.33 -3.53 -2.86
CA VAL A 69 -13.09 -3.31 -2.10
C VAL A 69 -13.41 -2.95 -0.66
N ILE A 70 -12.76 -3.64 0.27
CA ILE A 70 -12.90 -3.36 1.71
C ILE A 70 -12.15 -2.07 2.08
N ASP A 71 -12.80 -1.19 2.86
CA ASP A 71 -12.28 0.13 3.28
C ASP A 71 -11.79 1.03 2.13
N ARG A 72 -12.38 0.90 0.95
CA ARG A 72 -11.99 1.57 -0.27
C ARG A 72 -11.74 3.08 -0.12
N ASP A 73 -12.66 3.80 0.52
CA ASP A 73 -12.52 5.26 0.64
C ASP A 73 -11.38 5.67 1.58
N ILE A 74 -11.05 4.84 2.57
CA ILE A 74 -9.88 5.06 3.44
C ILE A 74 -8.60 4.84 2.62
N ILE A 75 -8.51 3.73 1.91
CA ILE A 75 -7.38 3.40 1.03
C ILE A 75 -7.18 4.50 -0.01
N PHE A 76 -8.27 4.96 -0.65
CA PHE A 76 -8.20 6.03 -1.64
C PHE A 76 -7.59 7.33 -1.06
N ARG A 77 -8.03 7.77 0.11
CA ARG A 77 -7.45 8.95 0.76
C ARG A 77 -5.96 8.79 1.06
N GLN A 78 -5.56 7.63 1.53
CA GLN A 78 -4.16 7.31 1.85
C GLN A 78 -3.30 7.25 0.58
N THR A 79 -3.83 6.66 -0.49
CA THR A 79 -3.21 6.63 -1.82
C THR A 79 -2.98 8.05 -2.36
N GLN A 80 -3.99 8.92 -2.28
CA GLN A 80 -3.86 10.32 -2.71
C GLN A 80 -2.82 11.07 -1.88
N ALA A 81 -2.77 10.85 -0.56
CA ALA A 81 -1.76 11.46 0.31
C ALA A 81 -0.34 11.01 -0.08
N ALA A 82 -0.14 9.70 -0.27
CA ALA A 82 1.15 9.14 -0.70
C ALA A 82 1.59 9.72 -2.05
N LEU A 83 0.69 9.78 -3.03
CA LEU A 83 0.97 10.35 -4.36
C LEU A 83 1.33 11.84 -4.28
N ALA A 84 0.61 12.62 -3.48
CA ALA A 84 0.91 14.04 -3.28
C ALA A 84 2.31 14.24 -2.68
N MET A 85 2.69 13.41 -1.68
CA MET A 85 4.02 13.45 -1.07
C MET A 85 5.12 13.11 -2.08
N LEU A 86 4.94 12.08 -2.89
CA LEU A 86 5.91 11.69 -3.92
C LEU A 86 6.03 12.75 -5.02
N ARG A 87 4.93 13.35 -5.44
CA ARG A 87 4.95 14.46 -6.41
C ARG A 87 5.70 15.67 -5.87
N ALA A 88 5.50 16.02 -4.60
CA ALA A 88 6.21 17.14 -3.96
C ALA A 88 7.71 16.84 -3.79
N ALA A 89 8.04 15.64 -3.38
CA ALA A 89 9.43 15.24 -3.19
C ALA A 89 10.17 14.98 -4.51
N ALA A 90 9.48 14.61 -5.57
CA ALA A 90 10.01 14.33 -6.91
C ALA A 90 11.22 13.35 -6.91
N PRO A 91 11.13 12.17 -6.25
CA PRO A 91 12.24 11.24 -6.19
C PRO A 91 12.50 10.52 -7.52
N ASP A 92 13.75 10.10 -7.71
CA ASP A 92 14.16 9.20 -8.80
C ASP A 92 14.11 7.72 -8.35
N ARG A 93 14.24 7.48 -7.03
CA ARG A 93 14.19 6.15 -6.41
C ARG A 93 13.37 6.20 -5.14
N ILE A 94 12.62 5.13 -4.87
CA ILE A 94 11.79 5.01 -3.68
C ILE A 94 12.09 3.67 -3.01
N VAL A 95 12.36 3.72 -1.72
CA VAL A 95 12.40 2.53 -0.85
C VAL A 95 11.16 2.59 0.02
N THR A 96 10.19 1.74 -0.24
CA THR A 96 8.96 1.69 0.55
C THR A 96 9.09 0.66 1.68
N LEU A 97 8.87 1.10 2.90
CA LEU A 97 8.69 0.24 4.07
C LEU A 97 7.21 0.26 4.43
N GLY A 98 6.55 -0.83 4.14
CA GLY A 98 5.11 -0.86 4.11
C GLY A 98 4.46 -1.71 5.16
N GLY A 99 3.16 -1.60 5.12
CA GLY A 99 2.17 -2.44 5.71
C GLY A 99 1.86 -3.64 4.82
N GLU A 100 0.81 -3.57 4.00
CA GLU A 100 0.41 -4.67 3.13
C GLU A 100 0.72 -4.37 1.64
N CYS A 101 0.53 -5.34 0.76
CA CYS A 101 1.02 -5.32 -0.63
C CYS A 101 0.59 -4.08 -1.44
N SER A 102 -0.61 -3.54 -1.19
CA SER A 102 -1.13 -2.40 -1.97
C SER A 102 -0.38 -1.09 -1.76
N VAL A 103 0.48 -0.99 -0.73
CA VAL A 103 1.37 0.17 -0.56
C VAL A 103 2.38 0.32 -1.70
N SER A 104 2.54 -0.73 -2.51
CA SER A 104 3.42 -0.74 -3.69
C SER A 104 2.81 -0.02 -4.89
N VAL A 105 1.48 0.14 -4.95
CA VAL A 105 0.77 0.71 -6.12
C VAL A 105 1.25 2.13 -6.41
N VAL A 106 1.22 3.01 -5.41
CA VAL A 106 1.59 4.43 -5.61
C VAL A 106 3.06 4.62 -6.01
N PRO A 107 4.04 4.03 -5.32
CA PRO A 107 5.44 4.15 -5.71
C PRO A 107 5.70 3.64 -7.12
N PHE A 108 5.11 2.49 -7.47
CA PHE A 108 5.32 1.89 -8.78
C PHE A 108 4.71 2.75 -9.90
N THR A 109 3.43 3.15 -9.77
CA THR A 109 2.74 3.97 -10.79
C THR A 109 3.36 5.36 -10.90
N TYR A 110 3.81 5.95 -9.79
CA TYR A 110 4.56 7.21 -9.81
C TYR A 110 5.85 7.08 -10.63
N LEU A 111 6.66 6.03 -10.39
CA LEU A 111 7.90 5.81 -11.13
C LEU A 111 7.64 5.46 -12.60
N ALA A 112 6.59 4.68 -12.88
CA ALA A 112 6.18 4.39 -14.26
C ALA A 112 5.86 5.68 -15.02
N ALA A 113 5.09 6.58 -14.44
CA ALA A 113 4.79 7.87 -15.04
C ALA A 113 6.05 8.74 -15.19
N ARG A 114 6.93 8.76 -14.19
CA ARG A 114 8.17 9.54 -14.21
C ARG A 114 9.13 9.09 -15.31
N TYR A 115 9.18 7.80 -15.59
CA TYR A 115 10.06 7.22 -16.61
C TYR A 115 9.34 6.94 -17.95
N GLY A 116 8.17 7.55 -18.16
CA GLY A 116 7.43 7.46 -19.43
C GLY A 116 7.00 6.03 -19.79
N GLY A 117 6.79 5.17 -18.80
CA GLY A 117 6.42 3.77 -18.99
C GLY A 117 7.61 2.83 -19.26
N ASP A 118 8.82 3.34 -19.38
CA ASP A 118 10.03 2.50 -19.56
C ASP A 118 10.48 1.91 -18.21
N VAL A 119 9.63 1.04 -17.66
CA VAL A 119 9.84 0.33 -16.40
C VAL A 119 9.37 -1.11 -16.52
N ALA A 120 9.97 -1.99 -15.74
CA ALA A 120 9.50 -3.36 -15.54
C ALA A 120 9.22 -3.61 -14.07
N MET A 121 8.16 -4.38 -13.76
CA MET A 121 7.88 -4.84 -12.43
C MET A 121 8.45 -6.23 -12.21
N VAL A 122 9.15 -6.42 -11.10
CA VAL A 122 9.48 -7.75 -10.57
C VAL A 122 8.72 -7.88 -9.25
N TRP A 123 7.71 -8.76 -9.23
CA TRP A 123 6.89 -9.05 -8.07
C TRP A 123 7.38 -10.32 -7.39
N ILE A 124 7.85 -10.22 -6.14
CA ILE A 124 8.35 -11.34 -5.35
C ILE A 124 7.42 -11.51 -4.16
N ASP A 125 6.47 -12.41 -4.30
CA ASP A 125 5.39 -12.64 -3.34
C ASP A 125 4.94 -14.10 -3.40
N ALA A 126 4.24 -14.58 -2.37
CA ALA A 126 3.60 -15.90 -2.38
C ALA A 126 2.35 -15.94 -3.27
N HIS A 127 1.79 -14.79 -3.63
CA HIS A 127 0.58 -14.62 -4.43
C HIS A 127 0.83 -13.69 -5.62
N PRO A 128 0.04 -13.78 -6.69
CA PRO A 128 0.19 -12.92 -7.86
C PRO A 128 -0.44 -11.53 -7.70
N ASP A 129 -1.28 -11.33 -6.69
CA ASP A 129 -2.04 -10.10 -6.40
C ASP A 129 -2.78 -9.51 -7.61
N LEU A 130 -3.44 -10.41 -8.35
CA LEU A 130 -4.20 -10.14 -9.58
C LEU A 130 -5.71 -10.32 -9.39
N THR A 131 -6.23 -10.26 -8.17
CA THR A 131 -7.69 -10.29 -7.94
C THR A 131 -8.35 -8.99 -8.40
N TRP A 132 -9.66 -9.07 -8.62
CA TRP A 132 -10.46 -7.95 -9.10
C TRP A 132 -11.48 -7.50 -8.05
N PRO A 133 -11.92 -6.22 -8.10
CA PRO A 133 -13.04 -5.75 -7.28
C PRO A 133 -14.27 -6.62 -7.50
N GLY A 134 -14.87 -7.08 -6.40
CA GLY A 134 -16.04 -7.97 -6.44
C GLY A 134 -15.72 -9.46 -6.44
N ASP A 135 -14.45 -9.85 -6.50
CA ASP A 135 -14.05 -11.23 -6.26
C ASP A 135 -14.39 -11.68 -4.83
N VAL A 136 -14.30 -12.99 -4.57
CA VAL A 136 -14.59 -13.58 -3.26
C VAL A 136 -13.75 -12.97 -2.14
N TYR A 137 -12.50 -12.64 -2.42
CA TYR A 137 -11.62 -11.91 -1.51
C TYR A 137 -11.57 -10.43 -1.91
N GLN A 138 -11.96 -9.55 -0.99
CA GLN A 138 -12.17 -8.13 -1.26
C GLN A 138 -11.07 -7.22 -0.66
N GLY A 139 -10.00 -7.82 -0.17
CA GLY A 139 -8.83 -7.07 0.32
C GLY A 139 -8.02 -6.49 -0.83
N TYR A 140 -7.81 -5.17 -0.81
CA TYR A 140 -7.10 -4.47 -1.89
C TYR A 140 -5.65 -4.90 -2.05
N HIS A 141 -5.01 -5.44 -0.99
CA HIS A 141 -3.64 -5.96 -1.11
C HIS A 141 -3.52 -7.05 -2.19
N ALA A 142 -4.53 -7.92 -2.34
CA ALA A 142 -4.55 -8.96 -3.35
C ALA A 142 -4.84 -8.44 -4.79
N MET A 143 -5.10 -7.15 -4.94
CA MET A 143 -5.33 -6.45 -6.21
C MET A 143 -4.14 -5.57 -6.63
N ALA A 144 -3.04 -5.59 -5.89
CA ALA A 144 -1.96 -4.63 -6.03
C ALA A 144 -1.30 -4.67 -7.41
N VAL A 145 -1.03 -5.85 -7.95
CA VAL A 145 -0.42 -5.99 -9.28
C VAL A 145 -1.39 -5.59 -10.39
N ALA A 146 -2.66 -5.98 -10.29
CA ALA A 146 -3.70 -5.55 -11.24
C ALA A 146 -3.79 -4.00 -11.28
N ALA A 147 -3.81 -3.36 -10.12
CA ALA A 147 -3.82 -1.90 -10.02
C ALA A 147 -2.59 -1.24 -10.65
N CYS A 148 -1.39 -1.81 -10.46
CA CYS A 148 -0.17 -1.33 -11.11
C CYS A 148 -0.21 -1.46 -12.63
N MET A 149 -0.99 -2.40 -13.16
CA MET A 149 -1.21 -2.58 -14.59
C MET A 149 -2.28 -1.62 -15.16
N GLY A 150 -2.93 -0.83 -14.31
CA GLY A 150 -4.03 0.05 -14.68
C GLY A 150 -5.39 -0.64 -14.71
N ASP A 151 -5.46 -1.84 -14.18
CA ASP A 151 -6.68 -2.64 -14.07
C ASP A 151 -7.27 -2.55 -12.65
N GLY A 152 -8.54 -2.87 -12.49
CA GLY A 152 -9.19 -2.96 -11.19
C GLY A 152 -10.00 -1.72 -10.80
N GLU A 153 -9.90 -1.25 -9.56
CA GLU A 153 -10.64 -0.10 -9.07
C GLU A 153 -10.04 1.21 -9.60
N GLN A 154 -10.70 1.82 -10.57
CA GLN A 154 -10.18 2.95 -11.36
C GLN A 154 -9.86 4.24 -10.57
N ARG A 155 -10.40 4.39 -9.36
CA ARG A 155 -10.08 5.56 -8.51
C ARG A 155 -8.78 5.37 -7.73
N ILE A 156 -8.29 4.14 -7.61
CA ILE A 156 -7.10 3.78 -6.83
C ILE A 156 -5.98 3.23 -7.73
N ALA A 157 -6.33 2.72 -8.91
CA ALA A 157 -5.38 2.18 -9.89
C ALA A 157 -4.59 3.28 -10.62
#